data_32cdc83cdfd17d07ce370fa0f0085d0c
#
_entry.id   32cdc83cdfd17d07ce370fa0f0085d0c
#
_cell.length_a   1.000
_cell.length_b   1.000
_cell.length_c   1.000
_cell.angle_alpha   90.00
_cell.angle_beta   90.00
_cell.angle_gamma   90.00
#
_symmetry.space_group_name_H-M   'P 1'
#
loop_
_entity.id
_entity.type
_entity.pdbx_description
1 polymer ?
#
loop_
_entity_poly.entity_id
_entity_poly.type
_entity_poly.pdbx_seq_one_letter_code
_entity_poly.pdbx_strand_id
1 'polypeptide(L)'
;MASIIEKETGHPDERSEIAGVFVRRLQKDMKLQTDPTVIYAIGQQFDGDIRKKDLSIDSPYNTYKVKGLPPTPIAIVGREAIHAALHPKDGKTLYFVAKGDGSHYFSETLAEHNKAVKKYQLK
;
A
#
# COMPACT_ATOMS: atom_id res chain seq x y z
N MET A 1 5.91 8.87 1.51
CA MET A 1 5.85 7.86 0.43
C MET A 1 6.83 6.71 0.65
N ALA A 2 8.12 7.01 0.75
CA ALA A 2 9.14 5.96 0.88
C ALA A 2 8.89 5.03 2.08
N SER A 3 8.43 5.57 3.20
CA SER A 3 8.17 4.74 4.39
C SER A 3 7.03 3.74 4.18
N ILE A 4 6.06 4.08 3.35
CA ILE A 4 4.98 3.15 2.99
C ILE A 4 5.53 2.05 2.11
N ILE A 5 6.32 2.41 1.09
CA ILE A 5 6.96 1.44 0.18
C ILE A 5 7.84 0.47 0.97
N GLU A 6 8.60 0.99 1.95
CA GLU A 6 9.46 0.17 2.81
C GLU A 6 8.67 -0.94 3.51
N LYS A 7 7.44 -0.63 3.94
CA LYS A 7 6.59 -1.58 4.67
C LYS A 7 5.73 -2.46 3.76
N GLU A 8 5.51 -2.06 2.50
CA GLU A 8 4.64 -2.81 1.60
C GLU A 8 5.31 -4.03 1.01
N THR A 9 6.59 -3.96 0.67
CA THR A 9 7.24 -5.08 0.02
C THR A 9 8.72 -5.16 0.36
N GLY A 10 9.21 -6.41 0.52
CA GLY A 10 10.63 -6.70 0.53
C GLY A 10 11.14 -7.11 -0.86
N HIS A 11 10.27 -7.18 -1.86
CA HIS A 11 10.62 -7.65 -3.20
C HIS A 11 11.23 -6.51 -4.02
N PRO A 12 12.54 -6.56 -4.36
CA PRO A 12 13.21 -5.42 -5.00
C PRO A 12 12.58 -4.96 -6.31
N ASP A 13 12.09 -5.90 -7.11
CA ASP A 13 11.58 -5.60 -8.45
C ASP A 13 10.22 -4.90 -8.43
N GLU A 14 9.53 -4.92 -7.29
CA GLU A 14 8.18 -4.38 -7.19
C GLU A 14 8.11 -3.00 -6.56
N ARG A 15 9.20 -2.53 -5.95
CA ARG A 15 9.18 -1.25 -5.24
C ARG A 15 8.76 -0.09 -6.14
N SER A 16 9.32 0.00 -7.35
CA SER A 16 8.98 1.08 -8.28
C SER A 16 7.56 0.94 -8.84
N GLU A 17 7.06 -0.30 -9.01
CA GLU A 17 5.68 -0.53 -9.43
C GLU A 17 4.70 -0.09 -8.34
N ILE A 18 4.98 -0.41 -7.09
CA ILE A 18 4.16 0.00 -5.96
C ILE A 18 4.17 1.53 -5.84
N ALA A 19 5.34 2.15 -5.98
CA ALA A 19 5.46 3.60 -6.00
C ALA A 19 4.60 4.21 -7.10
N GLY A 20 4.60 3.60 -8.29
CA GLY A 20 3.79 4.04 -9.41
C GLY A 20 2.30 4.01 -9.10
N VAL A 21 1.82 2.95 -8.45
CA VAL A 21 0.41 2.85 -8.03
C VAL A 21 0.05 4.00 -7.10
N PHE A 22 0.87 4.24 -6.07
CA PHE A 22 0.58 5.31 -5.11
C PHE A 22 0.60 6.70 -5.76
N VAL A 23 1.58 6.97 -6.63
CA VAL A 23 1.65 8.26 -7.34
C VAL A 23 0.40 8.46 -8.20
N ARG A 24 0.00 7.44 -8.96
CA ARG A 24 -1.19 7.54 -9.80
C ARG A 24 -2.47 7.76 -8.97
N ARG A 25 -2.58 7.08 -7.81
CA ARG A 25 -3.71 7.29 -6.91
C ARG A 25 -3.74 8.74 -6.37
N LEU A 26 -2.59 9.27 -5.97
CA LEU A 26 -2.51 10.65 -5.51
C LEU A 26 -2.92 11.63 -6.61
N GLN A 27 -2.48 11.39 -7.85
CA GLN A 27 -2.82 12.23 -8.98
C GLN A 27 -4.31 12.21 -9.32
N LYS A 28 -4.98 11.09 -9.04
CA LYS A 28 -6.41 10.90 -9.30
C LYS A 28 -7.28 11.20 -8.07
N ASP A 29 -6.68 11.73 -7.01
CA ASP A 29 -7.37 12.03 -5.75
C ASP A 29 -8.04 10.79 -5.14
N MET A 30 -7.39 9.64 -5.26
CA MET A 30 -7.81 8.38 -4.66
C MET A 30 -7.12 8.18 -3.31
N LYS A 31 -7.83 7.58 -2.36
CA LYS A 31 -7.23 7.16 -1.09
C LYS A 31 -6.16 6.11 -1.35
N LEU A 32 -5.06 6.14 -0.59
CA LEU A 32 -3.99 5.16 -0.79
C LEU A 32 -4.40 3.75 -0.34
N GLN A 33 -5.20 3.64 0.71
CA GLN A 33 -5.75 2.37 1.20
C GLN A 33 -4.67 1.31 1.42
N THR A 34 -3.66 1.67 2.19
CA THR A 34 -2.51 0.81 2.44
C THR A 34 -2.46 0.36 3.89
N ASP A 35 -2.37 -0.94 4.12
CA ASP A 35 -2.40 -1.55 5.46
C ASP A 35 -1.30 -1.04 6.40
N PRO A 36 -0.05 -0.84 5.97
CA PRO A 36 1.00 -0.36 6.87
C PRO A 36 0.65 0.92 7.63
N THR A 37 -0.13 1.83 7.03
CA THR A 37 -0.53 3.06 7.72
C THR A 37 -1.54 2.77 8.84
N VAL A 38 -2.41 1.78 8.64
CA VAL A 38 -3.35 1.34 9.67
C VAL A 38 -2.60 0.67 10.83
N ILE A 39 -1.63 -0.19 10.49
CA ILE A 39 -0.78 -0.83 11.50
C ILE A 39 -0.06 0.22 12.34
N TYR A 40 0.47 1.25 11.70
CA TYR A 40 1.11 2.35 12.41
C TYR A 40 0.13 3.09 13.34
N ALA A 41 -1.11 3.30 12.88
CA ALA A 41 -2.14 3.96 13.69
C ALA A 41 -2.52 3.14 14.93
N ILE A 42 -2.59 1.80 14.80
CA ILE A 42 -2.85 0.91 15.93
C ILE A 42 -1.69 0.96 16.93
N GLY A 43 -0.46 1.01 16.41
CA GLY A 43 0.73 1.09 17.25
C GLY A 43 1.07 -0.22 17.96
N GLN A 44 1.53 -0.12 19.20
CA GLN A 44 2.02 -1.29 19.94
C GLN A 44 0.95 -2.32 20.25
N GLN A 45 -0.30 -1.96 20.17
CA GLN A 45 -1.41 -2.89 20.43
C GLN A 45 -1.72 -3.80 19.24
N PHE A 46 -1.03 -3.60 18.11
CA PHE A 46 -1.21 -4.46 16.95
C PHE A 46 -0.75 -5.88 17.26
N ASP A 47 -1.64 -6.85 17.04
CA ASP A 47 -1.39 -8.25 17.38
C ASP A 47 -0.91 -9.09 16.19
N GLY A 48 -0.59 -8.47 15.08
CA GLY A 48 -0.11 -9.16 13.87
C GLY A 48 -1.19 -9.46 12.85
N ASP A 49 -2.44 -9.11 13.12
CA ASP A 49 -3.56 -9.41 12.26
C ASP A 49 -4.47 -8.19 12.10
N ILE A 50 -4.65 -7.71 10.86
CA ILE A 50 -5.55 -6.61 10.56
C ILE A 50 -6.95 -7.16 10.33
N ARG A 51 -7.92 -6.61 11.07
CA ARG A 51 -9.33 -6.97 10.96
C ARG A 51 -10.08 -5.88 10.24
N LYS A 52 -11.25 -6.23 9.72
CA LYS A 52 -12.11 -5.26 9.01
C LYS A 52 -12.41 -4.03 9.85
N LYS A 53 -12.62 -4.20 11.17
CA LYS A 53 -12.86 -3.09 12.09
C LYS A 53 -11.70 -2.12 12.17
N ASP A 54 -10.47 -2.62 11.99
CA ASP A 54 -9.26 -1.80 12.06
C ASP A 54 -9.19 -0.80 10.90
N LEU A 55 -9.78 -1.14 9.78
CA LEU A 55 -9.83 -0.25 8.60
C LEU A 55 -10.73 0.97 8.82
N SER A 56 -11.50 0.98 9.91
CA SER A 56 -12.38 2.10 10.26
C SER A 56 -11.83 2.98 11.37
N ILE A 57 -10.60 2.75 11.83
CA ILE A 57 -9.98 3.54 12.90
C ILE A 57 -9.95 5.01 12.51
N ASP A 58 -10.38 5.88 13.45
CA ASP A 58 -10.34 7.32 13.26
C ASP A 58 -8.95 7.84 13.63
N SER A 59 -8.11 7.96 12.62
CA SER A 59 -6.73 8.42 12.76
C SER A 59 -6.31 9.14 11.49
N PRO A 60 -5.51 10.23 11.60
CA PRO A 60 -4.98 10.90 10.42
C PRO A 60 -4.03 10.00 9.61
N TYR A 61 -3.56 8.89 10.20
CA TYR A 61 -2.73 7.91 9.50
C TYR A 61 -3.54 6.87 8.73
N ASN A 62 -4.87 6.79 8.93
CA ASN A 62 -5.67 5.76 8.27
C ASN A 62 -5.99 6.14 6.83
N THR A 63 -5.23 5.60 5.88
CA THR A 63 -5.37 5.90 4.45
C THR A 63 -6.61 5.27 3.81
N TYR A 64 -7.36 4.45 4.54
CA TYR A 64 -8.68 3.99 4.09
C TYR A 64 -9.75 5.05 4.31
N LYS A 65 -9.51 6.02 5.19
CA LYS A 65 -10.46 7.09 5.50
C LYS A 65 -10.01 8.46 5.03
N VAL A 66 -8.70 8.73 5.05
CA VAL A 66 -8.14 10.04 4.73
C VAL A 66 -7.39 9.95 3.40
N LYS A 67 -7.66 10.91 2.51
CA LYS A 67 -6.95 11.02 1.23
C LYS A 67 -5.54 11.56 1.44
N GLY A 68 -4.64 11.15 0.57
CA GLY A 68 -3.27 11.66 0.55
C GLY A 68 -2.33 10.87 1.44
N LEU A 69 -1.12 11.40 1.56
CA LEU A 69 -0.07 10.80 2.38
C LEU A 69 -0.37 10.99 3.87
N PRO A 70 0.10 10.07 4.74
CA PRO A 70 0.01 10.28 6.18
C PRO A 70 0.83 11.49 6.62
N PRO A 71 0.54 12.04 7.83
CA PRO A 71 1.20 13.28 8.28
C PRO A 71 2.72 13.17 8.45
N THR A 72 3.24 11.98 8.71
CA THR A 72 4.68 11.73 8.91
C THR A 72 5.07 10.42 8.25
N PRO A 73 6.38 10.16 8.07
CA PRO A 73 6.83 8.81 7.74
C PRO A 73 6.38 7.83 8.82
N ILE A 74 6.16 6.57 8.43
CA ILE A 74 5.70 5.52 9.33
C ILE A 74 6.78 4.48 9.64
N ALA A 75 7.96 4.63 9.06
CA ALA A 75 9.07 3.70 9.25
C ALA A 75 10.38 4.38 8.93
N ILE A 76 11.48 3.78 9.39
CA ILE A 76 12.83 4.12 8.94
C ILE A 76 12.98 3.51 7.54
N VAL A 77 13.47 4.28 6.58
CA VAL A 77 13.51 3.85 5.18
C VAL A 77 14.93 3.50 4.75
N GLY A 78 15.03 2.47 3.90
CA GLY A 78 16.27 2.13 3.21
C GLY A 78 16.42 2.91 1.90
N ARG A 79 17.63 2.83 1.34
CA ARG A 79 17.97 3.52 0.08
C ARG A 79 17.02 3.10 -1.06
N GLU A 80 16.70 1.81 -1.13
CA GLU A 80 15.91 1.24 -2.22
C GLU A 80 14.49 1.79 -2.23
N ALA A 81 13.88 1.97 -1.05
CA ALA A 81 12.54 2.54 -0.95
C ALA A 81 12.54 4.02 -1.33
N ILE A 82 13.58 4.76 -0.95
CA ILE A 82 13.73 6.16 -1.34
C ILE A 82 13.88 6.27 -2.85
N HIS A 83 14.74 5.43 -3.43
CA HIS A 83 14.97 5.42 -4.89
C HIS A 83 13.65 5.13 -5.63
N ALA A 84 12.89 4.14 -5.18
CA ALA A 84 11.60 3.79 -5.80
C ALA A 84 10.60 4.93 -5.72
N ALA A 85 10.54 5.63 -4.58
CA ALA A 85 9.64 6.78 -4.41
C ALA A 85 9.97 7.92 -5.36
N LEU A 86 11.26 8.11 -5.67
CA LEU A 86 11.72 9.14 -6.60
C LEU A 86 11.65 8.70 -8.06
N HIS A 87 11.54 7.41 -8.33
CA HIS A 87 11.51 6.83 -9.67
C HIS A 87 10.33 5.87 -9.80
N PRO A 88 9.09 6.37 -9.63
CA PRO A 88 7.91 5.51 -9.78
C PRO A 88 7.80 4.99 -11.21
N LYS A 89 7.43 3.73 -11.35
CA LYS A 89 7.29 3.12 -12.67
C LYS A 89 6.05 3.68 -13.39
N ASP A 90 6.23 4.08 -14.63
CA ASP A 90 5.11 4.52 -15.47
C ASP A 90 4.17 3.35 -15.76
N GLY A 91 2.91 3.67 -16.03
CA GLY A 91 1.90 2.68 -16.35
C GLY A 91 0.52 3.16 -15.95
N LYS A 92 -0.41 2.22 -15.86
CA LYS A 92 -1.82 2.51 -15.59
C LYS A 92 -2.38 1.77 -14.39
N THR A 93 -1.57 0.96 -13.70
CA THR A 93 -2.06 0.16 -12.57
C THR A 93 -2.43 1.06 -11.40
N LEU A 94 -3.55 0.74 -10.76
CA LEU A 94 -4.10 1.48 -9.62
C LEU A 94 -4.32 0.60 -8.40
N TYR A 95 -4.13 -0.72 -8.53
CA TYR A 95 -4.40 -1.70 -7.47
C TYR A 95 -3.30 -2.75 -7.44
N PHE A 96 -3.05 -3.29 -6.24
CA PHE A 96 -2.21 -4.47 -6.11
C PHE A 96 -2.69 -5.33 -4.95
N VAL A 97 -2.39 -6.63 -5.01
CA VAL A 97 -2.74 -7.60 -3.97
C VAL A 97 -1.60 -8.61 -3.84
N ALA A 98 -1.31 -9.01 -2.61
CA ALA A 98 -0.27 -10.00 -2.33
C ALA A 98 -0.69 -11.37 -2.88
N LYS A 99 0.25 -12.04 -3.56
CA LYS A 99 0.04 -13.40 -4.06
C LYS A 99 0.30 -14.49 -3.02
N GLY A 100 0.93 -14.13 -1.88
CA GLY A 100 1.26 -15.08 -0.85
C GLY A 100 2.68 -15.65 -0.95
N ASP A 101 3.43 -15.30 -1.98
CA ASP A 101 4.82 -15.73 -2.19
C ASP A 101 5.82 -14.58 -2.04
N GLY A 102 5.38 -13.45 -1.48
CA GLY A 102 6.19 -12.24 -1.35
C GLY A 102 6.04 -11.26 -2.50
N SER A 103 5.41 -11.67 -3.61
CA SER A 103 5.16 -10.81 -4.75
C SER A 103 3.70 -10.33 -4.77
N HIS A 104 3.39 -9.42 -5.71
CA HIS A 104 2.07 -8.82 -5.84
C HIS A 104 1.54 -8.95 -7.26
N TYR A 105 0.22 -8.96 -7.38
CA TYR A 105 -0.47 -8.88 -8.67
C TYR A 105 -1.02 -7.46 -8.83
N PHE A 106 -0.70 -6.81 -9.94
CA PHE A 106 -1.07 -5.43 -10.22
C PHE A 106 -2.22 -5.37 -11.21
N SER A 107 -3.19 -4.49 -10.97
CA SER A 107 -4.39 -4.36 -11.80
C SER A 107 -4.67 -2.91 -12.14
N GLU A 108 -5.28 -2.68 -13.31
CA GLU A 108 -5.67 -1.34 -13.76
C GLU A 108 -7.08 -0.97 -13.31
N THR A 109 -7.97 -1.95 -13.14
CA THR A 109 -9.37 -1.72 -12.79
C THR A 109 -9.74 -2.41 -11.50
N LEU A 110 -10.80 -1.91 -10.86
CA LEU A 110 -11.33 -2.53 -9.65
C LEU A 110 -11.83 -3.96 -9.93
N ALA A 111 -12.43 -4.19 -11.09
CA ALA A 111 -12.92 -5.52 -11.46
C ALA A 111 -11.78 -6.54 -11.52
N GLU A 112 -10.67 -6.18 -12.15
CA GLU A 112 -9.49 -7.04 -12.20
C GLU A 112 -8.92 -7.29 -10.82
N HIS A 113 -8.85 -6.23 -10.00
CA HIS A 113 -8.36 -6.33 -8.62
C HIS A 113 -9.21 -7.28 -7.79
N ASN A 114 -10.54 -7.17 -7.90
CA ASN A 114 -11.45 -8.05 -7.16
C ASN A 114 -11.29 -9.52 -7.55
N LYS A 115 -11.06 -9.78 -8.84
CA LYS A 115 -10.76 -11.15 -9.31
C LYS A 115 -9.47 -11.67 -8.70
N ALA A 116 -8.44 -10.83 -8.65
CA ALA A 116 -7.15 -11.20 -8.07
C ALA A 116 -7.26 -11.44 -6.57
N VAL A 117 -8.04 -10.62 -5.85
CA VAL A 117 -8.30 -10.81 -4.42
C VAL A 117 -8.93 -12.18 -4.17
N LYS A 118 -9.94 -12.55 -4.96
CA LYS A 118 -10.58 -13.88 -4.84
C LYS A 118 -9.58 -15.00 -5.11
N LYS A 119 -8.72 -14.83 -6.11
CA LYS A 119 -7.74 -15.85 -6.48
C LYS A 119 -6.67 -16.05 -5.42
N TYR A 120 -6.16 -14.96 -4.84
CA TYR A 120 -4.97 -15.01 -3.99
C TYR A 120 -5.25 -14.95 -2.49
N GLN A 121 -6.33 -14.32 -2.07
CA GLN A 121 -6.59 -14.09 -0.65
C GLN A 121 -7.86 -14.74 -0.11
N LEU A 122 -8.86 -14.99 -0.94
CA LEU A 122 -10.14 -15.55 -0.53
C LEU A 122 -10.32 -16.99 -1.05
N LYS A 123 -9.33 -17.81 -0.84
CA LYS A 123 -9.39 -19.22 -1.26
C LYS A 123 -10.31 -20.03 -0.37
#